data_79a7d4bd78a8928e23e3febd1a2c68a9
#
_entry.id   79a7d4bd78a8928e23e3febd1a2c68a9
#
_cell.length_a   1.000
_cell.length_b   1.000
_cell.length_c   1.000
_cell.angle_alpha   90.00
_cell.angle_beta   90.00
_cell.angle_gamma   90.00
#
_symmetry.space_group_name_H-M   'P 1'
#
loop_
_entity.id
_entity.type
_entity.pdbx_description
1 polymer ?
#
loop_
_entity_poly.entity_id
_entity_poly.type
_entity_poly.pdbx_seq_one_letter_code
_entity_poly.pdbx_strand_id
1 'polypeptide(L)'
;MTSESTSTDLPLRPRLRAALTVAMKARDKVAVDALRPTLAALDNAEAVERPEGADRHLAVELIPIGAGAAEAPRRELTEEQIVGIVRAEAAERAEAAETYERAGRPDRAERLRAEAAVLLSHLG
;
A
#
# COMPACT_ATOMS: atom_id res chain seq x y z
N MET A 1 -7.06 6.27 28.59
CA MET A 1 -7.97 6.17 27.80
C MET A 1 -7.84 6.88 26.57
N THR A 2 -7.48 8.01 26.54
CA THR A 2 -7.41 8.78 25.39
C THR A 2 -6.32 8.40 24.47
N SER A 3 -5.27 7.83 24.93
CA SER A 3 -4.17 7.53 24.08
C SER A 3 -4.52 6.47 23.06
N GLU A 4 -5.38 5.58 23.39
CA GLU A 4 -5.76 4.61 22.46
C GLU A 4 -6.61 5.17 21.40
N SER A 5 -7.48 6.05 21.73
CA SER A 5 -8.30 6.69 20.76
C SER A 5 -7.48 7.46 19.79
N THR A 6 -6.45 8.10 20.23
CA THR A 6 -5.62 8.89 19.40
C THR A 6 -5.01 8.04 18.30
N SER A 7 -4.52 6.90 18.66
CA SER A 7 -3.91 6.03 17.73
C SER A 7 -4.87 5.59 16.67
N THR A 8 -6.09 5.30 17.04
CA THR A 8 -7.09 4.85 16.15
C THR A 8 -7.56 5.95 15.24
N ASP A 9 -7.44 7.16 15.68
CA ASP A 9 -7.90 8.29 14.90
C ASP A 9 -7.00 8.63 13.74
N LEU A 10 -5.80 8.13 13.72
CA LEU A 10 -4.92 8.45 12.62
C LEU A 10 -5.38 7.76 11.35
N PRO A 11 -5.25 8.42 10.21
CA PRO A 11 -5.57 7.78 8.95
C PRO A 11 -4.74 6.53 8.73
N LEU A 12 -5.24 5.67 7.90
CA LEU A 12 -4.61 4.38 7.70
C LEU A 12 -3.19 4.49 7.17
N ARG A 13 -2.99 5.32 6.17
CA ARG A 13 -1.67 5.41 5.55
C ARG A 13 -0.55 5.78 6.52
N PRO A 14 -0.71 6.83 7.33
CA PRO A 14 0.31 7.11 8.34
C PRO A 14 0.47 5.99 9.35
N ARG A 15 -0.61 5.29 9.68
CA ARG A 15 -0.49 4.17 10.60
C ARG A 15 0.34 3.06 9.99
N LEU A 16 0.17 2.81 8.68
CA LEU A 16 0.95 1.79 8.02
C LEU A 16 2.42 2.19 7.95
N ARG A 17 2.69 3.46 7.74
CA ARG A 17 4.07 3.92 7.72
C ARG A 17 4.73 3.76 9.07
N ALA A 18 4.01 4.08 10.12
CA ALA A 18 4.55 3.93 11.45
C ALA A 18 4.79 2.46 11.76
N ALA A 19 3.87 1.60 11.32
CA ALA A 19 4.03 0.17 11.55
C ALA A 19 5.24 -0.37 10.80
N LEU A 20 5.48 0.14 9.60
CA LEU A 20 6.65 -0.29 8.84
C LEU A 20 7.93 0.10 9.56
N THR A 21 7.99 1.31 10.11
CA THR A 21 9.16 1.74 10.84
C THR A 21 9.42 0.82 12.04
N VAL A 22 8.37 0.49 12.78
CA VAL A 22 8.51 -0.38 13.93
C VAL A 22 8.98 -1.76 13.46
N ALA A 23 8.40 -2.27 12.38
CA ALA A 23 8.76 -3.59 11.89
C ALA A 23 10.21 -3.64 11.44
N MET A 24 10.68 -2.57 10.81
CA MET A 24 12.06 -2.54 10.37
C MET A 24 13.01 -2.54 11.55
N LYS A 25 12.69 -1.79 12.58
CA LYS A 25 13.53 -1.77 13.76
C LYS A 25 13.52 -3.11 14.46
N ALA A 26 12.40 -3.78 14.48
CA ALA A 26 12.29 -5.07 15.12
C ALA A 26 12.77 -6.21 14.25
N ARG A 27 13.10 -5.91 13.01
CA ARG A 27 13.51 -6.92 12.04
C ARG A 27 12.42 -7.96 11.83
N ASP A 28 11.19 -7.49 11.83
CA ASP A 28 10.04 -8.33 11.61
C ASP A 28 9.84 -8.42 10.10
N LYS A 29 10.45 -9.40 9.50
CA LYS A 29 10.46 -9.52 8.08
C LYS A 29 9.09 -9.72 7.47
N VAL A 30 8.24 -10.46 8.13
CA VAL A 30 6.89 -10.68 7.62
C VAL A 30 6.16 -9.35 7.52
N ALA A 31 6.23 -8.55 8.57
CA ALA A 31 5.54 -7.28 8.57
C ALA A 31 6.14 -6.34 7.54
N VAL A 32 7.45 -6.33 7.40
CA VAL A 32 8.09 -5.48 6.41
C VAL A 32 7.66 -5.87 5.01
N ASP A 33 7.63 -7.17 4.73
CA ASP A 33 7.26 -7.67 3.42
C ASP A 33 5.79 -7.44 3.11
N ALA A 34 4.98 -7.29 4.13
CA ALA A 34 3.56 -6.97 3.92
C ALA A 34 3.36 -5.48 3.74
N LEU A 35 4.02 -4.69 4.56
CA LEU A 35 3.73 -3.26 4.60
C LEU A 35 4.41 -2.46 3.48
N ARG A 36 5.64 -2.79 3.18
CA ARG A 36 6.36 -2.01 2.19
C ARG A 36 5.71 -2.07 0.80
N PRO A 37 5.38 -3.25 0.26
CA PRO A 37 4.74 -3.27 -1.05
C PRO A 37 3.35 -2.64 -1.02
N THR A 38 2.66 -2.73 0.10
CA THR A 38 1.33 -2.14 0.19
C THR A 38 1.41 -0.63 0.13
N LEU A 39 2.39 -0.05 0.82
CA LEU A 39 2.58 1.39 0.73
C LEU A 39 2.96 1.80 -0.69
N ALA A 40 3.75 0.97 -1.36
CA ALA A 40 4.09 1.24 -2.74
C ALA A 40 2.86 1.17 -3.64
N ALA A 41 1.95 0.26 -3.35
CA ALA A 41 0.73 0.15 -4.12
C ALA A 41 -0.13 1.40 -3.97
N LEU A 42 -0.12 1.99 -2.78
CA LEU A 42 -0.85 3.22 -2.57
C LEU A 42 -0.24 4.36 -3.40
N ASP A 43 1.07 4.44 -3.41
CA ASP A 43 1.73 5.46 -4.19
C ASP A 43 1.47 5.26 -5.68
N ASN A 44 1.46 4.03 -6.14
CA ASN A 44 1.20 3.74 -7.53
C ASN A 44 -0.22 4.10 -7.91
N ALA A 45 -1.15 3.88 -7.01
CA ALA A 45 -2.54 4.20 -7.30
C ALA A 45 -2.72 5.68 -7.53
N GLU A 46 -1.99 6.47 -6.77
CA GLU A 46 -2.07 7.91 -6.96
C GLU A 46 -1.49 8.32 -8.29
N ALA A 47 -0.42 7.69 -8.68
CA ALA A 47 0.21 8.03 -9.93
C ALA A 47 -0.66 7.68 -11.13
N VAL A 48 -1.38 6.58 -11.00
CA VAL A 48 -2.20 6.13 -12.10
C VAL A 48 -3.40 7.01 -12.34
N GLU A 49 -3.76 7.79 -11.36
CA GLU A 49 -4.88 8.68 -11.55
C GLU A 49 -4.59 9.73 -12.60
N ARG A 50 -3.37 9.93 -12.96
CA ARG A 50 -3.06 10.90 -13.97
C ARG A 50 -3.10 10.25 -15.35
N PRO A 51 -3.50 10.99 -16.35
CA PRO A 51 -3.58 10.46 -17.71
C PRO A 51 -2.20 10.14 -18.19
N GLU A 52 -1.86 8.92 -18.25
CA GLU A 52 -0.56 8.54 -18.59
C GLU A 52 -0.04 8.93 -19.90
N GLY A 53 -0.73 8.68 -20.93
CA GLY A 53 -0.26 9.04 -22.21
C GLY A 53 -0.01 10.50 -22.35
N ALA A 54 -0.93 11.28 -21.91
CA ALA A 54 -0.79 12.70 -21.98
C ALA A 54 0.40 13.14 -21.17
N ASP A 55 0.55 12.56 -20.04
CA ASP A 55 1.64 12.91 -19.22
C ASP A 55 2.92 12.71 -19.92
N ARG A 56 3.11 11.62 -20.51
CA ARG A 56 4.35 11.30 -21.08
C ARG A 56 4.72 12.15 -22.23
N HIS A 57 3.88 12.27 -23.18
CA HIS A 57 4.18 13.04 -24.32
C HIS A 57 4.05 14.49 -24.16
N LEU A 58 2.93 14.92 -23.71
CA LEU A 58 2.69 16.34 -23.62
C LEU A 58 3.55 17.02 -22.63
N ALA A 59 3.85 16.34 -21.59
CA ALA A 59 4.67 16.96 -20.58
C ALA A 59 6.00 17.34 -21.14
N VAL A 60 6.54 16.53 -21.98
CA VAL A 60 7.81 16.81 -22.50
C VAL A 60 7.80 17.95 -23.46
N GLU A 61 6.77 18.06 -24.22
CA GLU A 61 6.76 19.09 -25.19
C GLU A 61 6.07 20.33 -24.81
N LEU A 62 4.93 20.21 -24.25
CA LEU A 62 4.17 21.36 -23.95
C LEU A 62 4.40 21.98 -22.64
N ILE A 63 5.18 21.41 -21.84
CA ILE A 63 5.40 21.98 -20.57
C ILE A 63 6.75 22.36 -20.36
N PRO A 64 7.24 23.12 -21.15
CA PRO A 64 8.53 23.60 -20.93
C PRO A 64 8.53 24.31 -19.66
N ILE A 65 7.52 24.88 -19.39
CA ILE A 65 7.46 25.63 -18.27
C ILE A 65 7.18 24.79 -17.14
N GLY A 66 6.90 23.67 -17.35
CA GLY A 66 6.70 22.79 -16.32
C GLY A 66 5.93 23.23 -15.18
N ALA A 67 5.84 24.43 -15.01
CA ALA A 67 5.18 24.89 -13.85
C ALA A 67 3.84 24.27 -13.75
N GLY A 68 3.11 24.33 -14.78
CA GLY A 68 1.79 23.81 -14.72
C GLY A 68 1.79 22.33 -14.48
N ALA A 69 2.64 21.67 -15.14
CA ALA A 69 2.64 20.26 -15.02
C ALA A 69 3.12 19.82 -13.69
N ALA A 70 4.11 20.48 -13.25
CA ALA A 70 4.65 20.11 -11.99
C ALA A 70 3.64 20.27 -10.92
N GLU A 71 2.77 21.19 -11.11
CA GLU A 71 1.83 21.42 -10.11
C GLU A 71 0.54 20.74 -10.34
N ALA A 72 0.45 19.97 -11.37
CA ALA A 72 -0.76 19.24 -11.61
C ALA A 72 -1.03 18.46 -10.39
N PRO A 73 -2.12 18.61 -9.79
CA PRO A 73 -2.40 17.98 -8.54
C PRO A 73 -2.46 16.49 -8.65
N ARG A 74 -1.85 15.86 -7.69
CA ARG A 74 -1.95 14.47 -7.61
C ARG A 74 -3.26 14.20 -7.02
N ARG A 75 -3.98 13.27 -7.53
CA ARG A 75 -5.22 12.96 -6.96
C ARG A 75 -4.98 12.19 -5.70
N GLU A 76 -5.38 12.74 -4.62
CA GLU A 76 -5.19 12.05 -3.37
C GLU A 76 -6.21 10.98 -3.20
N LEU A 77 -5.81 9.86 -2.65
CA LEU A 77 -6.74 8.79 -2.38
C LEU A 77 -7.57 9.10 -1.15
N THR A 78 -8.84 8.75 -1.20
CA THR A 78 -9.67 8.89 -0.02
C THR A 78 -9.35 7.75 0.93
N GLU A 79 -9.77 7.92 2.17
CA GLU A 79 -9.54 6.87 3.15
C GLU A 79 -10.20 5.57 2.72
N GLU A 80 -11.35 5.65 2.13
CA GLU A 80 -12.05 4.50 1.65
C GLU A 80 -11.28 3.80 0.55
N GLN A 81 -10.67 4.56 -0.34
CA GLN A 81 -9.86 3.99 -1.39
C GLN A 81 -8.61 3.33 -0.83
N ILE A 82 -8.02 3.94 0.17
CA ILE A 82 -6.84 3.36 0.80
C ILE A 82 -7.19 2.03 1.45
N VAL A 83 -8.30 1.99 2.18
CA VAL A 83 -8.73 0.75 2.80
C VAL A 83 -8.96 -0.32 1.74
N GLY A 84 -9.57 0.06 0.62
CA GLY A 84 -9.83 -0.90 -0.46
C GLY A 84 -8.55 -1.48 -1.03
N ILE A 85 -7.54 -0.64 -1.21
CA ILE A 85 -6.28 -1.12 -1.75
C ILE A 85 -5.59 -2.06 -0.78
N VAL A 86 -5.58 -1.71 0.50
CA VAL A 86 -4.95 -2.58 1.49
C VAL A 86 -5.68 -3.91 1.56
N ARG A 87 -7.01 -3.86 1.48
CA ARG A 87 -7.80 -5.09 1.51
C ARG A 87 -7.50 -5.96 0.30
N ALA A 88 -7.33 -5.33 -0.86
CA ALA A 88 -7.00 -6.07 -2.06
C ALA A 88 -5.62 -6.70 -1.98
N GLU A 89 -4.67 -6.00 -1.38
CA GLU A 89 -3.33 -6.56 -1.20
C GLU A 89 -3.38 -7.79 -0.30
N ALA A 90 -4.18 -7.72 0.75
CA ALA A 90 -4.32 -8.88 1.62
C ALA A 90 -4.98 -10.04 0.90
N ALA A 91 -5.99 -9.74 0.08
CA ALA A 91 -6.69 -10.79 -0.64
C ALA A 91 -5.80 -11.47 -1.66
N GLU A 92 -4.94 -10.69 -2.31
CA GLU A 92 -4.01 -11.27 -3.27
C GLU A 92 -3.07 -12.25 -2.60
N ARG A 93 -2.62 -11.90 -1.41
CA ARG A 93 -1.73 -12.80 -0.68
C ARG A 93 -2.44 -14.08 -0.27
N ALA A 94 -3.70 -13.94 0.13
CA ALA A 94 -4.46 -15.12 0.51
C ALA A 94 -4.69 -16.04 -0.67
N GLU A 95 -4.94 -15.47 -1.83
CA GLU A 95 -5.12 -16.26 -3.03
C GLU A 95 -3.85 -16.93 -3.45
N ALA A 96 -2.74 -16.21 -3.38
CA ALA A 96 -1.45 -16.80 -3.72
C ALA A 96 -1.12 -17.94 -2.76
N ALA A 97 -1.49 -17.77 -1.50
CA ALA A 97 -1.23 -18.83 -0.53
C ALA A 97 -1.94 -20.10 -0.91
N GLU A 98 -3.17 -19.99 -1.39
CA GLU A 98 -3.88 -21.19 -1.79
C GLU A 98 -3.21 -21.87 -2.97
N THR A 99 -2.72 -21.08 -3.89
CA THR A 99 -2.01 -21.61 -5.03
C THR A 99 -0.76 -22.39 -4.60
N TYR A 100 -0.01 -21.80 -3.68
CA TYR A 100 1.20 -22.45 -3.21
C TYR A 100 0.90 -23.72 -2.42
N GLU A 101 -0.19 -23.68 -1.68
CA GLU A 101 -0.56 -24.86 -0.93
C GLU A 101 -0.90 -26.01 -1.86
N ARG A 102 -1.65 -25.73 -2.91
CA ARG A 102 -1.99 -26.74 -3.87
C ARG A 102 -0.76 -27.24 -4.62
N ALA A 103 0.25 -26.40 -4.74
CA ALA A 103 1.47 -26.78 -5.41
C ALA A 103 2.45 -27.50 -4.50
N GLY A 104 2.07 -27.81 -3.29
CA GLY A 104 2.95 -28.51 -2.38
C GLY A 104 3.98 -27.63 -1.70
N ARG A 105 3.71 -26.37 -1.60
CA ARG A 105 4.60 -25.43 -0.94
C ARG A 105 3.93 -24.80 0.27
N PRO A 106 3.68 -25.58 1.30
CA PRO A 106 2.94 -25.05 2.46
C PRO A 106 3.70 -23.98 3.23
N ASP A 107 5.01 -24.02 3.20
CA ASP A 107 5.79 -23.01 3.89
C ASP A 107 5.57 -21.65 3.26
N ARG A 108 5.53 -21.62 1.93
CA ARG A 108 5.32 -20.39 1.25
C ARG A 108 3.90 -19.89 1.47
N ALA A 109 2.95 -20.82 1.51
CA ALA A 109 1.57 -20.48 1.75
C ALA A 109 1.41 -19.85 3.12
N GLU A 110 2.07 -20.42 4.11
CA GLU A 110 1.96 -19.93 5.45
C GLU A 110 2.52 -18.54 5.57
N ARG A 111 3.64 -18.28 4.90
CA ARG A 111 4.24 -16.99 4.93
C ARG A 111 3.30 -15.93 4.33
N LEU A 112 2.67 -16.26 3.22
CA LEU A 112 1.76 -15.32 2.59
C LEU A 112 0.53 -15.07 3.44
N ARG A 113 0.06 -16.08 4.15
CA ARG A 113 -1.08 -15.89 5.04
C ARG A 113 -0.71 -15.01 6.21
N ALA A 114 0.53 -15.12 6.68
CA ALA A 114 0.98 -14.26 7.75
C ALA A 114 1.05 -12.80 7.29
N GLU A 115 1.50 -12.59 6.07
CA GLU A 115 1.54 -11.23 5.54
C GLU A 115 0.14 -10.65 5.39
N ALA A 116 -0.79 -11.47 4.90
CA ALA A 116 -2.17 -11.01 4.78
C ALA A 116 -2.74 -10.64 6.14
N ALA A 117 -2.42 -11.42 7.15
CA ALA A 117 -2.91 -11.14 8.49
C ALA A 117 -2.38 -9.83 9.03
N VAL A 118 -1.13 -9.50 8.72
CA VAL A 118 -0.58 -8.22 9.14
C VAL A 118 -1.39 -7.09 8.55
N LEU A 119 -1.69 -7.17 7.25
CA LEU A 119 -2.44 -6.11 6.61
C LEU A 119 -3.85 -6.00 7.18
N LEU A 120 -4.51 -7.12 7.36
CA LEU A 120 -5.86 -7.08 7.87
C LEU A 120 -5.93 -6.56 9.29
N SER A 121 -4.88 -6.78 10.06
CA SER A 121 -4.89 -6.31 11.44
C SER A 121 -4.93 -4.79 11.52
N HIS A 122 -4.49 -4.11 10.50
CA HIS A 122 -4.52 -2.66 10.51
C HIS A 122 -5.85 -2.10 10.03
N LEU A 123 -6.70 -2.93 9.45
CA LEU A 123 -7.98 -2.47 8.97
C LEU A 123 -9.02 -2.51 10.07
N GLY A 124 -8.76 -3.20 11.05
CA GLY A 124 -9.53 -3.29 12.22
C GLY A 124 -10.75 -3.42 12.48
#